data_9285390769608496acbae1d585f6682a
#
_entry.id   9285390769608496acbae1d585f6682a
#
_cell.length_a   1.000
_cell.length_b   1.000
_cell.length_c   1.000
_cell.angle_alpha   90.00
_cell.angle_beta   90.00
_cell.angle_gamma   90.00
#
_symmetry.space_group_name_H-M   'P 1'
#
loop_
_entity.id
_entity.type
_entity.pdbx_description
1 polymer ?
#
loop_
_entity_poly.entity_id
_entity_poly.type
_entity_poly.pdbx_seq_one_letter_code
_entity_poly.pdbx_strand_id
1 'polypeptide(L)'
;MELGILSLSDRQADPATGRLHDAGSRIREIVSYGIAADQAGLDVFALGEHHSAEFAVSSPAVVLAAIAQATGSIRLTSAVSVLSTLDPVRLHQDFATLDLVSQGRAEIIAGRSAFLEAFELFSVDPADYDEVFADKLDLLLALRAQEQVTWSGKYRPSLDGLAVPPRPQQDRLPLWLGVGGTPASAQRAGLLGLPMVLGLIGGDIRQARPLAEIYRHAGLSAGHPAEVLRLGLTSHFFVADTSQGARDTFYPYYREYLRPKTPGGRGWVVSPGQFTATAGPTGALMTGSPQETIDKILLEREILGIDRFIGQIDLGGLPPRLVNRSIELLATEVAPALRQATAAAPMTTGRNT
;
A
#
# COMPACT_ATOMS: atom_id res chain seq x y z
N MET A 1 -6.19 -14.38 -6.41
CA MET A 1 -5.57 -13.45 -5.43
C MET A 1 -4.48 -12.67 -6.12
N GLU A 2 -4.43 -11.34 -5.94
CA GLU A 2 -3.41 -10.47 -6.52
C GLU A 2 -2.20 -10.36 -5.59
N LEU A 3 -1.00 -10.30 -6.17
CA LEU A 3 0.26 -10.23 -5.46
C LEU A 3 1.10 -9.07 -5.98
N GLY A 4 1.63 -8.27 -5.09
CA GLY A 4 2.41 -7.10 -5.46
C GLY A 4 3.50 -6.74 -4.47
N ILE A 5 4.20 -5.69 -4.81
CA ILE A 5 5.25 -5.10 -3.98
C ILE A 5 5.01 -3.61 -3.76
N LEU A 6 5.53 -3.12 -2.65
CA LEU A 6 5.44 -1.72 -2.22
C LEU A 6 6.83 -1.19 -1.89
N SER A 7 7.12 0.02 -2.36
CA SER A 7 8.19 0.87 -1.83
C SER A 7 7.61 2.10 -1.15
N LEU A 8 8.04 2.40 0.06
CA LEU A 8 7.80 3.71 0.69
C LEU A 8 8.87 4.73 0.32
N SER A 9 9.86 4.34 -0.47
CA SER A 9 10.97 5.19 -0.92
C SER A 9 11.91 5.68 0.19
N ASP A 10 12.00 4.96 1.32
CA ASP A 10 12.88 5.35 2.41
C ASP A 10 14.35 5.45 1.98
N ARG A 11 15.03 6.44 2.56
CA ARG A 11 16.45 6.73 2.35
C ARG A 11 17.18 6.49 3.66
N GLN A 12 17.48 5.24 3.94
CA GLN A 12 18.27 4.85 5.11
C GLN A 12 19.65 4.35 4.69
N ALA A 13 20.63 4.58 5.55
CA ALA A 13 21.96 4.03 5.33
C ALA A 13 21.91 2.52 5.51
N ASP A 14 22.57 1.80 4.59
CA ASP A 14 22.82 0.37 4.76
C ASP A 14 23.59 0.16 6.09
N PRO A 15 23.04 -0.58 7.06
CA PRO A 15 23.68 -0.77 8.36
C PRO A 15 25.00 -1.52 8.28
N ALA A 16 25.28 -2.27 7.21
CA ALA A 16 26.54 -2.99 7.02
C ALA A 16 27.66 -2.11 6.45
N THR A 17 27.33 -1.13 5.59
CA THR A 17 28.33 -0.32 4.87
C THR A 17 28.29 1.17 5.26
N GLY A 18 27.25 1.64 5.91
CA GLY A 18 26.99 3.05 6.20
C GLY A 18 26.62 3.88 4.97
N ARG A 19 26.46 3.27 3.80
CA ARG A 19 26.15 3.97 2.55
C ARG A 19 24.71 4.46 2.54
N LEU A 20 24.53 5.77 2.36
CA LEU A 20 23.25 6.41 2.09
C LEU A 20 23.16 6.77 0.61
N HIS A 21 22.11 6.35 -0.05
CA HIS A 21 21.85 6.72 -1.45
C HIS A 21 21.27 8.14 -1.53
N ASP A 22 21.71 8.92 -2.53
CA ASP A 22 21.03 10.16 -2.88
C ASP A 22 19.62 9.90 -3.43
N ALA A 23 18.73 10.89 -3.40
CA ALA A 23 17.35 10.74 -3.81
C ALA A 23 17.21 10.30 -5.28
N GLY A 24 18.04 10.84 -6.17
CA GLY A 24 18.00 10.48 -7.60
C GLY A 24 18.38 9.02 -7.84
N SER A 25 19.43 8.51 -7.19
CA SER A 25 19.81 7.10 -7.24
C SER A 25 18.70 6.21 -6.68
N ARG A 26 18.11 6.61 -5.55
CA ARG A 26 17.02 5.86 -4.93
C ARG A 26 15.78 5.77 -5.82
N ILE A 27 15.38 6.86 -6.49
CA ILE A 27 14.26 6.86 -7.44
C ILE A 27 14.55 5.90 -8.61
N ARG A 28 15.78 5.90 -9.15
CA ARG A 28 16.15 4.96 -10.23
C ARG A 28 16.09 3.50 -9.79
N GLU A 29 16.47 3.20 -8.55
CA GLU A 29 16.31 1.86 -7.97
C GLU A 29 14.85 1.47 -7.89
N ILE A 30 13.98 2.35 -7.39
CA ILE A 30 12.53 2.10 -7.28
C ILE A 30 11.92 1.83 -8.65
N VAL A 31 12.30 2.60 -9.67
CA VAL A 31 11.88 2.35 -11.05
C VAL A 31 12.32 0.97 -11.52
N SER A 32 13.56 0.57 -11.20
CA SER A 32 14.06 -0.78 -11.56
C SER A 32 13.29 -1.91 -10.87
N TYR A 33 12.82 -1.72 -9.63
CA TYR A 33 12.00 -2.71 -8.92
C TYR A 33 10.61 -2.85 -9.56
N GLY A 34 9.99 -1.75 -10.00
CA GLY A 34 8.73 -1.80 -10.73
C GLY A 34 8.86 -2.56 -12.06
N ILE A 35 9.95 -2.34 -12.78
CA ILE A 35 10.26 -3.07 -14.03
C ILE A 35 10.50 -4.56 -13.75
N ALA A 36 11.29 -4.89 -12.73
CA ALA A 36 11.56 -6.27 -12.34
C ALA A 36 10.28 -7.01 -11.92
N ALA A 37 9.39 -6.34 -11.20
CA ALA A 37 8.09 -6.88 -10.78
C ALA A 37 7.18 -7.19 -11.98
N ASP A 38 7.10 -6.31 -12.98
CA ASP A 38 6.34 -6.53 -14.21
C ASP A 38 6.90 -7.71 -15.00
N GLN A 39 8.22 -7.74 -15.22
CA GLN A 39 8.90 -8.82 -15.93
C GLN A 39 8.73 -10.18 -15.25
N ALA A 40 8.66 -10.18 -13.92
CA ALA A 40 8.45 -11.38 -13.13
C ALA A 40 6.96 -11.80 -13.04
N GLY A 41 6.02 -11.00 -13.57
CA GLY A 41 4.59 -11.31 -13.63
C GLY A 41 3.85 -11.10 -12.32
N LEU A 42 4.28 -10.13 -11.49
CA LEU A 42 3.51 -9.64 -10.35
C LEU A 42 2.35 -8.75 -10.82
N ASP A 43 1.30 -8.67 -9.99
CA ASP A 43 0.05 -8.01 -10.37
C ASP A 43 0.05 -6.51 -10.07
N VAL A 44 0.77 -6.06 -9.00
CA VAL A 44 0.69 -4.68 -8.50
C VAL A 44 2.06 -4.16 -8.07
N PHE A 45 2.38 -2.92 -8.48
CA PHE A 45 3.46 -2.11 -7.91
C PHE A 45 2.85 -0.89 -7.22
N ALA A 46 3.16 -0.74 -5.93
CA ALA A 46 2.66 0.33 -5.09
C ALA A 46 3.79 1.27 -4.65
N LEU A 47 3.51 2.58 -4.59
CA LEU A 47 4.51 3.60 -4.23
C LEU A 47 3.96 4.59 -3.20
N GLY A 48 4.68 4.76 -2.10
CA GLY A 48 4.33 5.69 -1.04
C GLY A 48 4.60 7.16 -1.40
N GLU A 49 3.88 8.05 -0.72
CA GLU A 49 4.07 9.50 -0.75
C GLU A 49 4.55 9.98 0.61
N HIS A 50 5.73 10.60 0.65
CA HIS A 50 6.32 11.15 1.85
C HIS A 50 7.00 12.49 1.58
N HIS A 51 6.97 13.38 2.58
CA HIS A 51 7.43 14.76 2.44
C HIS A 51 8.58 15.14 3.39
N SER A 52 9.24 14.15 4.00
CA SER A 52 10.44 14.37 4.82
C SER A 52 11.71 13.95 4.09
N ALA A 53 12.88 14.44 4.57
CA ALA A 53 14.19 14.14 3.98
C ALA A 53 14.58 12.64 4.07
N GLU A 54 13.87 11.86 4.87
CA GLU A 54 14.08 10.42 5.03
C GLU A 54 13.54 9.59 3.87
N PHE A 55 12.81 10.21 2.94
CA PHE A 55 12.19 9.56 1.79
C PHE A 55 12.61 10.23 0.48
N ALA A 56 12.55 9.50 -0.62
CA ALA A 56 12.95 9.98 -1.94
C ALA A 56 11.78 10.46 -2.80
N VAL A 57 10.55 10.03 -2.51
CA VAL A 57 9.39 10.27 -3.37
C VAL A 57 8.30 11.04 -2.64
N SER A 58 8.05 12.26 -3.11
CA SER A 58 6.92 13.10 -2.69
C SER A 58 5.81 13.19 -3.75
N SER A 59 6.07 12.72 -4.97
CA SER A 59 5.10 12.73 -6.08
C SER A 59 5.05 11.34 -6.74
N PRO A 60 4.27 10.40 -6.17
CA PRO A 60 4.20 9.03 -6.68
C PRO A 60 3.79 8.95 -8.15
N ALA A 61 2.83 9.75 -8.60
CA ALA A 61 2.35 9.72 -9.97
C ALA A 61 3.46 9.94 -11.02
N VAL A 62 4.45 10.80 -10.71
CA VAL A 62 5.59 11.09 -11.60
C VAL A 62 6.49 9.86 -11.74
N VAL A 63 6.80 9.18 -10.64
CA VAL A 63 7.66 7.98 -10.65
C VAL A 63 6.91 6.79 -11.24
N LEU A 64 5.63 6.64 -10.93
CA LEU A 64 4.77 5.61 -11.53
C LEU A 64 4.64 5.78 -13.05
N ALA A 65 4.63 7.02 -13.56
CA ALA A 65 4.64 7.27 -15.01
C ALA A 65 5.94 6.81 -15.68
N ALA A 66 7.10 6.96 -15.01
CA ALA A 66 8.36 6.41 -15.51
C ALA A 66 8.33 4.88 -15.56
N ILE A 67 7.77 4.21 -14.54
CA ILE A 67 7.56 2.76 -14.52
C ILE A 67 6.58 2.34 -15.62
N ALA A 68 5.48 3.10 -15.83
CA ALA A 68 4.46 2.80 -16.82
C ALA A 68 5.03 2.67 -18.23
N GLN A 69 6.01 3.52 -18.60
CA GLN A 69 6.64 3.50 -19.94
C GLN A 69 7.55 2.29 -20.16
N ALA A 70 8.03 1.66 -19.10
CA ALA A 70 8.95 0.52 -19.14
C ALA A 70 8.29 -0.82 -18.83
N THR A 71 6.96 -0.83 -18.62
CA THR A 71 6.19 -2.01 -18.19
C THR A 71 4.92 -2.18 -19.03
N GLY A 72 4.36 -3.39 -19.05
CA GLY A 72 3.22 -3.72 -19.91
C GLY A 72 1.96 -4.22 -19.20
N SER A 73 2.09 -4.83 -18.03
CA SER A 73 0.98 -5.55 -17.38
C SER A 73 0.70 -5.15 -15.95
N ILE A 74 1.74 -4.78 -15.20
CA ILE A 74 1.62 -4.50 -13.76
C ILE A 74 0.73 -3.27 -13.51
N ARG A 75 -0.18 -3.38 -12.55
CA ARG A 75 -0.97 -2.24 -12.07
C ARG A 75 -0.11 -1.32 -11.23
N LEU A 76 -0.34 -0.03 -11.38
CA LEU A 76 0.47 1.03 -10.77
C LEU A 76 -0.39 1.85 -9.80
N THR A 77 -0.06 1.82 -8.52
CA THR A 77 -0.86 2.47 -7.49
C THR A 77 -0.03 3.29 -6.52
N SER A 78 -0.62 4.33 -5.97
CA SER A 78 -0.06 4.97 -4.77
C SER A 78 -0.31 4.10 -3.53
N ALA A 79 0.54 4.23 -2.50
CA ALA A 79 0.33 3.54 -1.22
C ALA A 79 0.95 4.31 -0.02
N VAL A 80 0.29 5.41 0.30
CA VAL A 80 -0.98 6.00 -0.15
C VAL A 80 -0.75 7.36 -0.80
N SER A 81 -1.71 7.87 -1.61
CA SER A 81 -1.80 9.31 -1.85
C SER A 81 -2.35 9.98 -0.60
N VAL A 82 -1.65 10.98 -0.08
CA VAL A 82 -2.02 11.69 1.15
C VAL A 82 -3.13 12.70 0.85
N LEU A 83 -4.37 12.22 0.70
CA LEU A 83 -5.50 13.02 0.24
C LEU A 83 -5.78 14.23 1.15
N SER A 84 -5.47 14.15 2.45
CA SER A 84 -5.63 15.27 3.38
C SER A 84 -4.83 16.51 2.96
N THR A 85 -3.68 16.33 2.33
CA THR A 85 -2.79 17.45 1.91
C THR A 85 -2.87 17.77 0.43
N LEU A 86 -3.38 16.84 -0.40
CA LEU A 86 -3.51 17.03 -1.84
C LEU A 86 -4.83 17.73 -2.21
N ASP A 87 -4.85 18.43 -3.35
CA ASP A 87 -6.08 18.84 -4.01
C ASP A 87 -6.67 17.66 -4.78
N PRO A 88 -7.96 17.26 -4.53
CA PRO A 88 -8.56 16.11 -5.18
C PRO A 88 -8.65 16.21 -6.70
N VAL A 89 -8.81 17.45 -7.24
CA VAL A 89 -8.82 17.69 -8.69
C VAL A 89 -7.46 17.36 -9.28
N ARG A 90 -6.36 17.83 -8.63
CA ARG A 90 -5.01 17.53 -9.10
C ARG A 90 -4.71 16.04 -9.00
N LEU A 91 -5.05 15.41 -7.89
CA LEU A 91 -4.86 13.96 -7.72
C LEU A 91 -5.60 13.17 -8.81
N HIS A 92 -6.86 13.53 -9.10
CA HIS A 92 -7.63 12.91 -10.18
C HIS A 92 -6.95 13.08 -11.54
N GLN A 93 -6.49 14.29 -11.86
CA GLN A 93 -5.81 14.59 -13.12
C GLN A 93 -4.50 13.84 -13.29
N ASP A 94 -3.69 13.76 -12.22
CA ASP A 94 -2.41 13.08 -12.24
C ASP A 94 -2.59 11.56 -12.47
N PHE A 95 -3.57 10.94 -11.80
CA PHE A 95 -3.85 9.52 -11.98
C PHE A 95 -4.64 9.20 -13.25
N ALA A 96 -5.50 10.11 -13.73
CA ALA A 96 -6.11 9.97 -15.05
C ALA A 96 -5.05 10.06 -16.18
N THR A 97 -4.08 10.95 -16.04
CA THR A 97 -2.94 11.04 -16.95
C THR A 97 -2.07 9.77 -16.88
N LEU A 98 -1.75 9.30 -15.68
CA LEU A 98 -1.04 8.04 -15.49
C LEU A 98 -1.80 6.85 -16.11
N ASP A 99 -3.12 6.84 -16.00
CA ASP A 99 -3.97 5.80 -16.58
C ASP A 99 -3.88 5.76 -18.10
N LEU A 100 -3.95 6.93 -18.75
CA LEU A 100 -3.75 7.06 -20.20
C LEU A 100 -2.34 6.63 -20.63
N VAL A 101 -1.30 7.06 -19.90
CA VAL A 101 0.10 6.70 -20.16
C VAL A 101 0.34 5.20 -19.99
N SER A 102 -0.29 4.59 -19.00
CA SER A 102 -0.15 3.16 -18.68
C SER A 102 -1.15 2.25 -19.42
N GLN A 103 -2.02 2.81 -20.26
CA GLN A 103 -3.06 2.06 -20.97
C GLN A 103 -4.02 1.30 -20.02
N GLY A 104 -4.57 2.03 -19.04
CA GLY A 104 -5.60 1.51 -18.15
C GLY A 104 -5.09 0.71 -16.95
N ARG A 105 -3.85 0.97 -16.46
CA ARG A 105 -3.26 0.23 -15.33
C ARG A 105 -3.14 1.04 -14.04
N ALA A 106 -3.56 2.31 -14.02
CA ALA A 106 -3.48 3.12 -12.82
C ALA A 106 -4.56 2.79 -11.80
N GLU A 107 -4.21 2.89 -10.52
CA GLU A 107 -5.11 2.83 -9.37
C GLU A 107 -4.69 3.87 -8.34
N ILE A 108 -5.61 4.26 -7.45
CA ILE A 108 -5.33 5.13 -6.31
C ILE A 108 -5.59 4.34 -5.02
N ILE A 109 -4.65 4.35 -4.09
CA ILE A 109 -4.94 4.07 -2.69
C ILE A 109 -4.90 5.42 -1.96
N ALA A 110 -6.06 5.96 -1.59
CA ALA A 110 -6.16 7.20 -0.85
C ALA A 110 -6.05 6.95 0.65
N GLY A 111 -5.27 7.76 1.34
CA GLY A 111 -5.06 7.65 2.76
C GLY A 111 -4.84 9.00 3.42
N ARG A 112 -4.71 8.96 4.77
CA ARG A 112 -4.61 10.16 5.61
C ARG A 112 -3.18 10.36 6.06
N SER A 113 -2.18 10.02 5.69
CA SER A 113 -0.83 10.06 6.27
C SER A 113 -0.73 9.64 7.74
N ALA A 114 0.34 8.99 8.06
CA ALA A 114 0.77 8.75 9.43
C ALA A 114 1.80 9.79 9.91
N PHE A 115 2.25 10.71 9.04
CA PHE A 115 3.33 11.66 9.28
C PHE A 115 2.79 13.10 9.28
N LEU A 116 3.16 13.89 10.29
CA LEU A 116 2.66 15.25 10.46
C LEU A 116 3.36 16.28 9.59
N GLU A 117 4.55 15.99 9.07
CA GLU A 117 5.36 16.91 8.25
C GLU A 117 4.61 17.38 7.00
N ALA A 118 3.80 16.51 6.40
CA ALA A 118 2.97 16.88 5.26
C ALA A 118 1.92 17.95 5.63
N PHE A 119 1.36 17.89 6.83
CA PHE A 119 0.33 18.83 7.29
C PHE A 119 0.91 20.23 7.44
N GLU A 120 2.09 20.37 8.05
CA GLU A 120 2.80 21.64 8.19
C GLU A 120 3.18 22.21 6.81
N LEU A 121 3.77 21.37 5.94
CA LEU A 121 4.24 21.77 4.61
C LEU A 121 3.12 22.29 3.71
N PHE A 122 1.93 21.70 3.81
CA PHE A 122 0.76 22.06 2.99
C PHE A 122 -0.27 22.91 3.75
N SER A 123 0.10 23.44 4.92
CA SER A 123 -0.75 24.34 5.72
C SER A 123 -2.12 23.77 6.05
N VAL A 124 -2.17 22.47 6.38
CA VAL A 124 -3.39 21.77 6.84
C VAL A 124 -3.32 21.63 8.35
N ASP A 125 -4.34 22.10 9.05
CA ASP A 125 -4.40 21.94 10.50
C ASP A 125 -4.62 20.46 10.89
N PRO A 126 -3.73 19.85 11.69
CA PRO A 126 -3.94 18.50 12.19
C PRO A 126 -5.23 18.30 12.99
N ALA A 127 -5.80 19.36 13.58
CA ALA A 127 -7.08 19.31 14.28
C ALA A 127 -8.25 19.00 13.33
N ASP A 128 -8.16 19.39 12.07
CA ASP A 128 -9.17 19.15 11.04
C ASP A 128 -8.96 17.80 10.30
N TYR A 129 -8.03 16.97 10.74
CA TYR A 129 -7.55 15.76 10.08
C TYR A 129 -8.64 14.86 9.48
N ASP A 130 -9.69 14.56 10.25
CA ASP A 130 -10.76 13.67 9.82
C ASP A 130 -11.76 14.36 8.88
N GLU A 131 -12.06 15.65 9.12
CA GLU A 131 -12.99 16.43 8.32
C GLU A 131 -12.41 16.75 6.95
N VAL A 132 -11.14 17.19 6.88
CA VAL A 132 -10.43 17.47 5.63
C VAL A 132 -10.39 16.23 4.74
N PHE A 133 -10.07 15.06 5.31
CA PHE A 133 -10.05 13.83 4.56
C PHE A 133 -11.43 13.45 4.01
N ALA A 134 -12.48 13.59 4.83
CA ALA A 134 -13.84 13.26 4.42
C ALA A 134 -14.33 14.18 3.29
N ASP A 135 -14.12 15.49 3.42
CA ASP A 135 -14.50 16.51 2.44
C ASP A 135 -13.79 16.28 1.09
N LYS A 136 -12.48 16.05 1.12
CA LYS A 136 -11.67 15.80 -0.08
C LYS A 136 -11.96 14.43 -0.72
N LEU A 137 -12.30 13.42 0.08
CA LEU A 137 -12.70 12.12 -0.43
C LEU A 137 -14.05 12.21 -1.18
N ASP A 138 -14.99 12.97 -0.64
CA ASP A 138 -16.28 13.20 -1.29
C ASP A 138 -16.10 13.84 -2.68
N LEU A 139 -15.27 14.87 -2.79
CA LEU A 139 -14.92 15.46 -4.08
C LEU A 139 -14.23 14.46 -5.01
N LEU A 140 -13.28 13.66 -4.49
CA LEU A 140 -12.58 12.66 -5.33
C LEU A 140 -13.56 11.60 -5.88
N LEU A 141 -14.57 11.22 -5.10
CA LEU A 141 -15.63 10.32 -5.54
C LEU A 141 -16.51 10.96 -6.64
N ALA A 142 -16.87 12.24 -6.50
CA ALA A 142 -17.61 12.99 -7.51
C ALA A 142 -16.83 13.11 -8.83
N LEU A 143 -15.55 13.47 -8.77
CA LEU A 143 -14.64 13.54 -9.93
C LEU A 143 -14.51 12.21 -10.67
N ARG A 144 -14.46 11.13 -9.91
CA ARG A 144 -14.36 9.77 -10.45
C ARG A 144 -15.65 9.32 -11.15
N ALA A 145 -16.81 9.80 -10.69
CA ALA A 145 -18.12 9.37 -11.16
C ALA A 145 -18.65 10.21 -12.32
N GLN A 146 -18.26 11.49 -12.42
CA GLN A 146 -18.90 12.48 -13.30
C GLN A 146 -17.88 13.18 -14.20
N GLU A 147 -18.28 13.53 -15.42
CA GLU A 147 -17.45 14.33 -16.34
C GLU A 147 -17.55 15.83 -16.01
N GLN A 148 -18.75 16.30 -15.69
CA GLN A 148 -19.00 17.66 -15.22
C GLN A 148 -19.36 17.59 -13.73
N VAL A 149 -18.58 18.26 -12.91
CA VAL A 149 -18.68 18.18 -11.47
C VAL A 149 -19.25 19.46 -10.88
N THR A 150 -20.35 19.33 -10.17
CA THR A 150 -20.87 20.32 -9.24
C THR A 150 -20.67 19.79 -7.83
N TRP A 151 -19.91 20.52 -7.03
CA TRP A 151 -19.55 20.09 -5.67
C TRP A 151 -19.25 21.31 -4.79
N SER A 152 -19.57 21.21 -3.51
CA SER A 152 -19.21 22.21 -2.49
C SER A 152 -18.81 21.54 -1.20
N GLY A 153 -17.77 22.05 -0.55
CA GLY A 153 -17.25 21.58 0.71
C GLY A 153 -16.61 22.70 1.54
N LYS A 154 -16.07 22.33 2.68
CA LYS A 154 -15.49 23.27 3.66
C LYS A 154 -14.04 23.65 3.33
N TYR A 155 -13.25 22.71 2.82
CA TYR A 155 -11.80 22.84 2.73
C TYR A 155 -11.27 23.14 1.32
N ARG A 156 -12.17 23.41 0.37
CA ARG A 156 -11.84 23.75 -1.00
C ARG A 156 -12.96 24.60 -1.63
N PRO A 157 -12.62 25.57 -2.52
CA PRO A 157 -13.62 26.27 -3.32
C PRO A 157 -14.51 25.32 -4.11
N SER A 158 -15.80 25.65 -4.22
CA SER A 158 -16.80 24.87 -4.95
C SER A 158 -16.48 24.74 -6.42
N LEU A 159 -16.97 23.68 -7.03
CA LEU A 159 -17.05 23.49 -8.48
C LEU A 159 -18.49 23.62 -8.92
N ASP A 160 -18.76 24.32 -10.02
CA ASP A 160 -20.11 24.50 -10.56
C ASP A 160 -20.12 24.10 -12.04
N GLY A 161 -20.57 22.87 -12.31
CA GLY A 161 -20.67 22.31 -13.65
C GLY A 161 -19.35 22.22 -14.42
N LEU A 162 -18.22 22.10 -13.73
CA LEU A 162 -16.89 22.14 -14.37
C LEU A 162 -16.46 20.77 -14.86
N ALA A 163 -16.02 20.71 -16.11
CA ALA A 163 -15.33 19.54 -16.64
C ALA A 163 -13.90 19.45 -16.10
N VAL A 164 -13.46 18.25 -15.71
CA VAL A 164 -12.11 18.01 -15.21
C VAL A 164 -11.37 17.00 -16.11
N PRO A 165 -10.71 17.49 -17.18
CA PRO A 165 -9.89 16.66 -18.06
C PRO A 165 -8.49 16.45 -17.48
N PRO A 166 -7.78 15.37 -17.95
CA PRO A 166 -8.29 14.33 -18.83
C PRO A 166 -9.19 13.33 -18.11
N ARG A 167 -10.00 12.59 -18.84
CA ARG A 167 -10.66 11.41 -18.31
C ARG A 167 -9.69 10.22 -18.40
N PRO A 168 -9.74 9.27 -17.46
CA PRO A 168 -8.92 8.05 -17.53
C PRO A 168 -9.36 7.18 -18.73
N GLN A 169 -8.52 6.24 -19.12
CA GLN A 169 -8.86 5.21 -20.09
C GLN A 169 -9.85 4.20 -19.52
N GLN A 170 -9.74 3.88 -18.23
CA GLN A 170 -10.71 3.05 -17.52
C GLN A 170 -12.02 3.85 -17.35
N ASP A 171 -13.17 3.19 -17.37
CA ASP A 171 -14.48 3.85 -17.13
C ASP A 171 -14.48 4.63 -15.82
N ARG A 172 -13.83 4.08 -14.79
CA ARG A 172 -13.58 4.74 -13.51
C ARG A 172 -12.20 4.32 -12.99
N LEU A 173 -11.41 5.29 -12.52
CA LEU A 173 -10.18 4.98 -11.82
C LEU A 173 -10.46 4.10 -10.60
N PRO A 174 -9.84 2.93 -10.46
CA PRO A 174 -9.96 2.14 -9.23
C PRO A 174 -9.45 2.94 -8.03
N LEU A 175 -10.25 2.99 -6.98
CA LEU A 175 -9.96 3.72 -5.76
C LEU A 175 -10.10 2.77 -4.57
N TRP A 176 -9.02 2.63 -3.81
CA TRP A 176 -8.95 1.90 -2.56
C TRP A 176 -8.78 2.87 -1.41
N LEU A 177 -9.23 2.51 -0.20
CA LEU A 177 -8.93 3.26 1.01
C LEU A 177 -7.84 2.57 1.83
N GLY A 178 -6.78 3.32 2.15
CA GLY A 178 -5.74 2.89 3.08
C GLY A 178 -6.20 3.02 4.53
N VAL A 179 -6.10 1.94 5.30
CA VAL A 179 -6.51 1.86 6.69
C VAL A 179 -5.35 1.40 7.56
N GLY A 180 -4.95 2.23 8.53
CA GLY A 180 -3.83 1.96 9.44
C GLY A 180 -4.25 1.35 10.79
N GLY A 181 -5.47 0.80 10.93
CA GLY A 181 -5.90 0.16 12.16
C GLY A 181 -7.07 0.85 12.89
N THR A 182 -7.60 1.97 12.41
CA THR A 182 -8.71 2.68 13.04
C THR A 182 -10.07 2.09 12.62
N PRO A 183 -10.93 1.62 13.54
CA PRO A 183 -12.25 1.06 13.23
C PRO A 183 -13.12 1.98 12.37
N ALA A 184 -13.15 3.29 12.67
CA ALA A 184 -13.92 4.28 11.90
C ALA A 184 -13.46 4.36 10.42
N SER A 185 -12.18 4.15 10.14
CA SER A 185 -11.66 4.13 8.75
C SER A 185 -12.10 2.87 8.00
N ALA A 186 -12.10 1.72 8.66
CA ALA A 186 -12.61 0.47 8.10
C ALA A 186 -14.12 0.57 7.82
N GLN A 187 -14.88 1.10 8.78
CA GLN A 187 -16.31 1.36 8.63
C GLN A 187 -16.60 2.29 7.43
N ARG A 188 -15.85 3.40 7.31
CA ARG A 188 -15.99 4.35 6.19
C ARG A 188 -15.78 3.66 4.84
N ALA A 189 -14.73 2.85 4.69
CA ALA A 189 -14.47 2.10 3.46
C ALA A 189 -15.65 1.19 3.11
N GLY A 190 -16.20 0.47 4.08
CA GLY A 190 -17.37 -0.39 3.90
C GLY A 190 -18.62 0.40 3.49
N LEU A 191 -18.97 1.45 4.23
CA LEU A 191 -20.15 2.28 3.93
C LEU A 191 -20.12 2.87 2.52
N LEU A 192 -18.94 3.20 2.02
CA LEU A 192 -18.74 3.73 0.65
C LEU A 192 -18.65 2.64 -0.43
N GLY A 193 -18.67 1.36 -0.06
CA GLY A 193 -18.48 0.25 -1.01
C GLY A 193 -17.12 0.28 -1.71
N LEU A 194 -16.10 0.88 -1.08
CA LEU A 194 -14.76 0.95 -1.64
C LEU A 194 -13.89 -0.19 -1.12
N PRO A 195 -13.06 -0.79 -1.96
CA PRO A 195 -12.07 -1.74 -1.49
C PRO A 195 -11.12 -1.09 -0.49
N MET A 196 -10.66 -1.87 0.50
CA MET A 196 -9.82 -1.42 1.60
C MET A 196 -8.43 -2.07 1.52
N VAL A 197 -7.37 -1.30 1.81
CA VAL A 197 -6.02 -1.84 2.03
C VAL A 197 -5.65 -1.60 3.49
N LEU A 198 -5.39 -2.68 4.21
CA LEU A 198 -4.98 -2.64 5.61
C LEU A 198 -3.45 -2.69 5.73
N GLY A 199 -2.88 -1.70 6.43
CA GLY A 199 -1.46 -1.71 6.79
C GLY A 199 -1.23 -2.54 8.05
N LEU A 200 -0.62 -3.72 7.90
CA LEU A 200 -0.27 -4.62 9.01
C LEU A 200 1.25 -4.61 9.21
N ILE A 201 1.75 -3.67 9.99
CA ILE A 201 3.19 -3.44 10.19
C ILE A 201 3.74 -3.98 11.51
N GLY A 202 2.89 -4.53 12.38
CA GLY A 202 3.30 -5.10 13.67
C GLY A 202 2.16 -5.85 14.34
N GLY A 203 2.49 -6.60 15.40
CA GLY A 203 1.53 -7.38 16.18
C GLY A 203 1.22 -8.76 15.58
N ASP A 204 0.05 -9.27 15.93
CA ASP A 204 -0.46 -10.57 15.49
C ASP A 204 -1.58 -10.35 14.46
N ILE A 205 -1.57 -11.13 13.37
CA ILE A 205 -2.54 -11.01 12.26
C ILE A 205 -3.99 -11.18 12.73
N ARG A 206 -4.23 -11.96 13.78
CA ARG A 206 -5.57 -12.18 14.35
C ARG A 206 -6.18 -10.91 14.95
N GLN A 207 -5.35 -9.97 15.38
CA GLN A 207 -5.79 -8.67 15.92
C GLN A 207 -6.38 -7.75 14.83
N ALA A 208 -6.10 -8.03 13.57
CA ALA A 208 -6.68 -7.30 12.44
C ALA A 208 -8.08 -7.80 12.03
N ARG A 209 -8.49 -9.00 12.50
CA ARG A 209 -9.78 -9.60 12.16
C ARG A 209 -10.99 -8.70 12.46
N PRO A 210 -11.09 -8.03 13.62
CA PRO A 210 -12.22 -7.13 13.89
C PRO A 210 -12.34 -6.00 12.86
N LEU A 211 -11.23 -5.49 12.31
CA LEU A 211 -11.26 -4.45 11.29
C LEU A 211 -11.84 -4.97 9.97
N ALA A 212 -11.46 -6.18 9.56
CA ALA A 212 -12.01 -6.83 8.37
C ALA A 212 -13.51 -7.13 8.53
N GLU A 213 -13.95 -7.52 9.74
CA GLU A 213 -15.36 -7.75 10.06
C GLU A 213 -16.17 -6.46 10.04
N ILE A 214 -15.69 -5.38 10.68
CA ILE A 214 -16.31 -4.03 10.67
C ILE A 214 -16.47 -3.55 9.22
N TYR A 215 -15.43 -3.67 8.42
CA TYR A 215 -15.44 -3.26 7.01
C TYR A 215 -16.55 -3.97 6.23
N ARG A 216 -16.58 -5.31 6.26
CA ARG A 216 -17.57 -6.08 5.52
C ARG A 216 -18.99 -5.88 6.04
N HIS A 217 -19.15 -5.86 7.36
CA HIS A 217 -20.46 -5.62 7.98
C HIS A 217 -21.02 -4.26 7.54
N ALA A 218 -20.22 -3.19 7.60
CA ALA A 218 -20.63 -1.86 7.17
C ALA A 218 -21.03 -1.84 5.68
N GLY A 219 -20.25 -2.49 4.82
CA GLY A 219 -20.55 -2.53 3.39
C GLY A 219 -21.82 -3.30 3.05
N LEU A 220 -21.98 -4.49 3.61
CA LEU A 220 -23.19 -5.30 3.41
C LEU A 220 -24.43 -4.59 3.97
N SER A 221 -24.33 -3.97 5.13
CA SER A 221 -25.43 -3.19 5.72
C SER A 221 -25.81 -1.95 4.92
N ALA A 222 -24.88 -1.38 4.16
CA ALA A 222 -25.11 -0.30 3.21
C ALA A 222 -25.65 -0.76 1.85
N GLY A 223 -25.83 -2.09 1.66
CA GLY A 223 -26.37 -2.68 0.43
C GLY A 223 -25.34 -2.95 -0.66
N HIS A 224 -24.05 -2.85 -0.35
CA HIS A 224 -23.03 -3.18 -1.34
C HIS A 224 -22.87 -4.70 -1.49
N PRO A 225 -22.69 -5.22 -2.72
CA PRO A 225 -22.43 -6.64 -2.93
C PRO A 225 -21.05 -7.04 -2.38
N ALA A 226 -20.93 -8.28 -1.90
CA ALA A 226 -19.70 -8.78 -1.28
C ALA A 226 -18.47 -8.69 -2.19
N GLU A 227 -18.66 -8.82 -3.50
CA GLU A 227 -17.61 -8.84 -4.53
C GLU A 227 -16.88 -7.49 -4.67
N VAL A 228 -17.52 -6.38 -4.31
CA VAL A 228 -16.86 -5.06 -4.33
C VAL A 228 -16.10 -4.79 -3.04
N LEU A 229 -16.40 -5.51 -1.97
CA LEU A 229 -15.80 -5.35 -0.64
C LEU A 229 -14.46 -6.10 -0.54
N ARG A 230 -13.55 -5.80 -1.48
CA ARG A 230 -12.23 -6.43 -1.56
C ARG A 230 -11.31 -5.93 -0.47
N LEU A 231 -10.49 -6.82 0.08
CA LEU A 231 -9.51 -6.50 1.12
C LEU A 231 -8.09 -6.76 0.63
N GLY A 232 -7.28 -5.71 0.61
CA GLY A 232 -5.84 -5.79 0.43
C GLY A 232 -5.11 -5.74 1.79
N LEU A 233 -3.93 -6.34 1.85
CA LEU A 233 -3.05 -6.30 3.01
C LEU A 233 -1.65 -5.85 2.60
N THR A 234 -1.03 -4.97 3.38
CA THR A 234 0.39 -4.63 3.24
C THR A 234 1.15 -5.03 4.50
N SER A 235 2.33 -5.63 4.33
CA SER A 235 3.22 -5.99 5.43
C SER A 235 4.67 -5.70 5.06
N HIS A 236 5.53 -5.48 6.07
CA HIS A 236 6.96 -5.50 5.87
C HIS A 236 7.37 -6.89 5.37
N PHE A 237 8.15 -6.93 4.30
CA PHE A 237 8.36 -8.15 3.53
C PHE A 237 9.84 -8.37 3.17
N PHE A 238 10.32 -9.58 3.40
CA PHE A 238 11.59 -10.06 2.87
C PHE A 238 11.59 -11.59 2.78
N VAL A 239 11.73 -12.15 1.60
CA VAL A 239 11.86 -13.59 1.37
C VAL A 239 13.25 -13.92 0.85
N ALA A 240 13.84 -15.01 1.34
CA ALA A 240 15.12 -15.55 0.88
C ALA A 240 15.00 -17.08 0.71
N ASP A 241 16.04 -17.73 0.17
CA ASP A 241 16.04 -19.15 -0.16
C ASP A 241 15.76 -20.06 1.07
N THR A 242 16.12 -19.60 2.28
CA THR A 242 15.88 -20.31 3.55
C THR A 242 15.32 -19.38 4.60
N SER A 243 14.52 -19.92 5.51
CA SER A 243 13.92 -19.16 6.62
C SER A 243 14.95 -18.55 7.56
N GLN A 244 16.00 -19.32 7.92
CA GLN A 244 17.07 -18.80 8.77
C GLN A 244 17.86 -17.71 8.04
N GLY A 245 18.22 -17.93 6.79
CA GLY A 245 18.92 -16.94 5.97
C GLY A 245 18.12 -15.63 5.78
N ALA A 246 16.80 -15.73 5.60
CA ALA A 246 15.93 -14.57 5.54
C ALA A 246 15.96 -13.76 6.85
N ARG A 247 15.81 -14.44 8.01
CA ARG A 247 15.81 -13.79 9.32
C ARG A 247 17.15 -13.15 9.66
N ASP A 248 18.24 -13.88 9.46
CA ASP A 248 19.60 -13.38 9.76
C ASP A 248 19.98 -12.18 8.90
N THR A 249 19.59 -12.22 7.61
CA THR A 249 19.84 -11.14 6.68
C THR A 249 18.98 -9.92 6.99
N PHE A 250 17.67 -10.10 7.24
CA PHE A 250 16.73 -9.00 7.33
C PHE A 250 16.74 -8.26 8.68
N TYR A 251 17.05 -8.97 9.79
CA TYR A 251 17.00 -8.40 11.13
C TYR A 251 17.77 -7.08 11.30
N PRO A 252 19.03 -6.92 10.84
CA PRO A 252 19.76 -5.66 10.96
C PRO A 252 19.06 -4.48 10.30
N TYR A 253 18.51 -4.69 9.09
CA TYR A 253 17.80 -3.68 8.31
C TYR A 253 16.46 -3.32 8.94
N TYR A 254 15.68 -4.31 9.34
CA TYR A 254 14.40 -4.14 10.00
C TYR A 254 14.52 -3.39 11.32
N ARG A 255 15.51 -3.73 12.14
CA ARG A 255 15.81 -3.04 13.39
C ARG A 255 16.17 -1.58 13.17
N GLU A 256 16.99 -1.29 12.15
CA GLU A 256 17.39 0.07 11.82
C GLU A 256 16.23 0.89 11.24
N TYR A 257 15.41 0.29 10.41
CA TYR A 257 14.21 0.92 9.85
C TYR A 257 13.25 1.40 10.94
N LEU A 258 12.99 0.57 11.94
CA LEU A 258 12.04 0.88 13.01
C LEU A 258 12.63 1.69 14.17
N ARG A 259 13.95 1.88 14.21
CA ARG A 259 14.58 2.64 15.28
C ARG A 259 14.17 4.11 15.25
N PRO A 260 13.72 4.72 16.39
CA PRO A 260 13.47 6.15 16.46
C PRO A 260 14.69 6.95 16.03
N LYS A 261 14.51 7.90 15.11
CA LYS A 261 15.62 8.74 14.59
C LYS A 261 15.93 9.91 15.49
N THR A 262 14.96 10.31 16.32
CA THR A 262 15.10 11.38 17.33
C THR A 262 14.58 10.89 18.68
N PRO A 263 15.05 11.42 19.81
CA PRO A 263 14.47 11.12 21.12
C PRO A 263 12.97 11.43 21.16
N GLY A 264 12.15 10.44 21.54
CA GLY A 264 10.67 10.56 21.53
C GLY A 264 10.03 10.54 20.12
N GLY A 265 10.82 10.34 19.07
CA GLY A 265 10.34 10.18 17.70
C GLY A 265 9.58 8.86 17.47
N ARG A 266 8.98 8.74 16.29
CA ARG A 266 8.27 7.51 15.89
C ARG A 266 9.22 6.33 15.75
N GLY A 267 8.68 5.16 15.99
CA GLY A 267 9.41 3.90 15.91
C GLY A 267 9.65 3.29 17.29
N TRP A 268 10.33 2.18 17.29
CA TRP A 268 10.71 1.43 18.51
C TRP A 268 11.95 0.59 18.28
N VAL A 269 12.62 0.24 19.35
CA VAL A 269 13.78 -0.66 19.31
C VAL A 269 13.29 -2.11 19.24
N VAL A 270 13.70 -2.82 18.20
CA VAL A 270 13.34 -4.22 17.98
C VAL A 270 14.45 -5.13 18.54
N SER A 271 14.15 -5.88 19.60
CA SER A 271 15.04 -6.93 20.10
C SER A 271 14.99 -8.18 19.21
N PRO A 272 16.01 -9.08 19.26
CA PRO A 272 15.97 -10.35 18.52
C PRO A 272 14.73 -11.19 18.84
N GLY A 273 14.32 -11.23 20.11
CA GLY A 273 13.13 -11.97 20.55
C GLY A 273 11.83 -11.39 19.98
N GLN A 274 11.69 -10.05 19.95
CA GLN A 274 10.54 -9.39 19.33
C GLN A 274 10.51 -9.62 17.81
N PHE A 275 11.66 -9.55 17.15
CA PHE A 275 11.76 -9.85 15.72
C PHE A 275 11.31 -11.30 15.44
N THR A 276 11.83 -12.28 16.18
CA THR A 276 11.46 -13.69 16.03
C THR A 276 9.96 -13.92 16.26
N ALA A 277 9.39 -13.28 17.28
CA ALA A 277 7.95 -13.39 17.57
C ALA A 277 7.09 -12.78 16.41
N THR A 278 7.48 -11.60 15.94
CA THR A 278 6.76 -10.93 14.83
C THR A 278 6.94 -11.66 13.49
N ALA A 279 8.08 -12.31 13.27
CA ALA A 279 8.35 -13.17 12.11
C ALA A 279 7.68 -14.55 12.20
N GLY A 280 7.14 -14.93 13.36
CA GLY A 280 6.45 -16.21 13.57
C GLY A 280 5.18 -16.37 12.72
N PRO A 281 4.54 -17.54 12.75
CA PRO A 281 3.43 -17.89 11.85
C PRO A 281 2.25 -16.92 11.89
N THR A 282 1.94 -16.33 13.05
CA THR A 282 0.83 -15.37 13.22
C THR A 282 1.30 -13.92 13.40
N GLY A 283 2.61 -13.68 13.38
CA GLY A 283 3.14 -12.32 13.48
C GLY A 283 3.00 -11.55 12.18
N ALA A 284 2.91 -10.24 12.25
CA ALA A 284 2.67 -9.37 11.09
C ALA A 284 3.86 -9.25 10.12
N LEU A 285 5.08 -9.60 10.55
CA LEU A 285 6.28 -9.48 9.70
C LEU A 285 6.37 -10.66 8.74
N MET A 286 6.28 -10.38 7.44
CA MET A 286 6.38 -11.38 6.38
C MET A 286 7.85 -11.61 6.01
N THR A 287 8.53 -12.50 6.74
CA THR A 287 9.92 -12.89 6.43
C THR A 287 10.15 -14.38 6.67
N GLY A 288 10.80 -15.03 5.70
CA GLY A 288 11.04 -16.46 5.74
C GLY A 288 11.49 -17.03 4.40
N SER A 289 11.36 -18.36 4.25
CA SER A 289 11.49 -19.05 2.97
C SER A 289 10.23 -18.82 2.11
N PRO A 290 10.25 -19.20 0.81
CA PRO A 290 9.06 -19.17 -0.03
C PRO A 290 7.91 -19.98 0.59
N GLN A 291 8.17 -21.18 1.14
CA GLN A 291 7.12 -22.00 1.75
C GLN A 291 6.48 -21.34 2.99
N GLU A 292 7.30 -20.79 3.90
CA GLU A 292 6.77 -20.05 5.06
C GLU A 292 5.94 -18.83 4.64
N THR A 293 6.36 -18.15 3.58
CA THR A 293 5.63 -17.01 3.02
C THR A 293 4.28 -17.44 2.45
N ILE A 294 4.23 -18.55 1.71
CA ILE A 294 2.99 -19.14 1.18
C ILE A 294 2.03 -19.47 2.33
N ASP A 295 2.51 -20.24 3.31
CA ASP A 295 1.69 -20.69 4.44
C ASP A 295 1.10 -19.51 5.20
N LYS A 296 1.90 -18.46 5.40
CA LYS A 296 1.49 -17.28 6.14
C LYS A 296 0.47 -16.42 5.38
N ILE A 297 0.66 -16.21 4.07
CA ILE A 297 -0.31 -15.49 3.24
C ILE A 297 -1.64 -16.27 3.14
N LEU A 298 -1.59 -17.60 3.08
CA LEU A 298 -2.79 -18.43 3.13
C LEU A 298 -3.52 -18.31 4.47
N LEU A 299 -2.78 -18.27 5.58
CA LEU A 299 -3.34 -18.04 6.92
C LEU A 299 -3.96 -16.62 7.03
N GLU A 300 -3.31 -15.60 6.49
CA GLU A 300 -3.87 -14.24 6.41
C GLU A 300 -5.16 -14.23 5.60
N ARG A 301 -5.21 -14.95 4.50
CA ARG A 301 -6.43 -15.10 3.70
C ARG A 301 -7.54 -15.83 4.46
N GLU A 302 -7.22 -16.88 5.18
CA GLU A 302 -8.18 -17.62 6.01
C GLU A 302 -8.77 -16.74 7.12
N ILE A 303 -7.93 -15.98 7.82
CA ILE A 303 -8.35 -15.17 8.97
C ILE A 303 -9.06 -13.88 8.53
N LEU A 304 -8.53 -13.20 7.50
CA LEU A 304 -8.93 -11.84 7.10
C LEU A 304 -9.74 -11.83 5.81
N GLY A 305 -9.67 -12.89 5.00
CA GLY A 305 -10.31 -12.96 3.68
C GLY A 305 -9.69 -11.99 2.67
N ILE A 306 -8.35 -11.91 2.61
CA ILE A 306 -7.68 -10.99 1.70
C ILE A 306 -7.76 -11.43 0.25
N ASP A 307 -7.90 -10.46 -0.65
CA ASP A 307 -7.91 -10.60 -2.10
C ASP A 307 -6.59 -10.19 -2.74
N ARG A 308 -5.81 -9.35 -2.03
CA ARG A 308 -4.55 -8.77 -2.49
C ARG A 308 -3.54 -8.75 -1.35
N PHE A 309 -2.31 -9.17 -1.61
CA PHE A 309 -1.16 -8.99 -0.72
C PHE A 309 -0.10 -8.12 -1.40
N ILE A 310 0.43 -7.13 -0.68
CA ILE A 310 1.47 -6.22 -1.18
C ILE A 310 2.61 -6.18 -0.16
N GLY A 311 3.76 -6.75 -0.51
CA GLY A 311 4.94 -6.75 0.36
C GLY A 311 5.77 -5.48 0.26
N GLN A 312 6.05 -4.81 1.38
CA GLN A 312 7.01 -3.70 1.41
C GLN A 312 8.44 -4.25 1.42
N ILE A 313 9.17 -4.05 0.31
CA ILE A 313 10.36 -4.84 -0.03
C ILE A 313 11.71 -4.21 0.30
N ASP A 314 11.81 -2.90 0.44
CA ASP A 314 13.07 -2.18 0.37
C ASP A 314 13.41 -1.38 1.63
N LEU A 315 13.05 -1.94 2.79
CA LEU A 315 13.21 -1.30 4.10
C LEU A 315 14.68 -1.20 4.55
N GLY A 316 14.98 -0.11 5.25
CA GLY A 316 16.17 -0.01 6.08
C GLY A 316 17.49 -0.01 5.33
N GLY A 317 17.50 0.38 4.06
CA GLY A 317 18.71 0.42 3.25
C GLY A 317 19.15 -0.95 2.73
N LEU A 318 18.24 -1.91 2.58
CA LEU A 318 18.50 -3.20 1.94
C LEU A 318 19.20 -3.03 0.59
N PRO A 319 20.31 -3.74 0.34
CA PRO A 319 20.99 -3.70 -0.95
C PRO A 319 20.09 -4.15 -2.10
N PRO A 320 20.14 -3.51 -3.29
CA PRO A 320 19.29 -3.84 -4.44
C PRO A 320 19.34 -5.32 -4.86
N ARG A 321 20.48 -5.99 -4.71
CA ARG A 321 20.62 -7.42 -4.99
C ARG A 321 19.70 -8.30 -4.13
N LEU A 322 19.52 -7.94 -2.85
CA LEU A 322 18.66 -8.67 -1.92
C LEU A 322 17.18 -8.40 -2.23
N VAL A 323 16.86 -7.14 -2.54
CA VAL A 323 15.50 -6.74 -2.94
C VAL A 323 15.10 -7.48 -4.22
N ASN A 324 15.94 -7.49 -5.25
CA ASN A 324 15.67 -8.18 -6.52
C ASN A 324 15.52 -9.70 -6.32
N ARG A 325 16.36 -10.34 -5.47
CA ARG A 325 16.17 -11.77 -5.16
C ARG A 325 14.85 -12.04 -4.47
N SER A 326 14.43 -11.16 -3.56
CA SER A 326 13.14 -11.28 -2.88
C SER A 326 11.95 -11.10 -3.85
N ILE A 327 12.06 -10.18 -4.83
CA ILE A 327 11.06 -10.04 -5.91
C ILE A 327 10.99 -11.31 -6.75
N GLU A 328 12.14 -11.85 -7.16
CA GLU A 328 12.23 -13.09 -7.94
C GLU A 328 11.54 -14.25 -7.22
N LEU A 329 11.90 -14.51 -5.95
CA LEU A 329 11.30 -15.59 -5.15
C LEU A 329 9.79 -15.42 -4.95
N LEU A 330 9.33 -14.18 -4.70
CA LEU A 330 7.90 -13.87 -4.60
C LEU A 330 7.19 -14.25 -5.90
N ALA A 331 7.75 -13.92 -7.04
CA ALA A 331 7.12 -14.11 -8.33
C ALA A 331 7.21 -15.56 -8.85
N THR A 332 8.35 -16.23 -8.65
CA THR A 332 8.61 -17.56 -9.26
C THR A 332 8.20 -18.73 -8.38
N GLU A 333 8.19 -18.55 -7.05
CA GLU A 333 7.87 -19.62 -6.11
C GLU A 333 6.57 -19.35 -5.34
N VAL A 334 6.42 -18.15 -4.77
CA VAL A 334 5.28 -17.84 -3.91
C VAL A 334 4.01 -17.59 -4.74
N ALA A 335 4.06 -16.73 -5.75
CA ALA A 335 2.88 -16.34 -6.52
C ALA A 335 2.20 -17.49 -7.25
N PRO A 336 2.90 -18.41 -7.95
CA PRO A 336 2.26 -19.54 -8.59
C PRO A 336 1.53 -20.48 -7.60
N ALA A 337 2.17 -20.77 -6.46
CA ALA A 337 1.58 -21.62 -5.42
C ALA A 337 0.31 -20.99 -4.82
N LEU A 338 0.35 -19.69 -4.51
CA LEU A 338 -0.82 -18.97 -4.00
C LEU A 338 -1.94 -18.90 -5.04
N ARG A 339 -1.63 -18.63 -6.31
CA ARG A 339 -2.64 -18.60 -7.38
C ARG A 339 -3.30 -19.96 -7.55
N GLN A 340 -2.53 -21.05 -7.51
CA GLN A 340 -3.05 -22.41 -7.57
C GLN A 340 -3.97 -22.74 -6.37
N ALA A 341 -3.50 -22.46 -5.14
CA ALA A 341 -4.26 -22.70 -3.92
C ALA A 341 -5.58 -21.90 -3.87
N THR A 342 -5.54 -20.65 -4.36
CA THR A 342 -6.72 -19.77 -4.31
C THR A 342 -7.70 -19.95 -5.47
N ALA A 343 -7.29 -20.55 -6.59
CA ALA A 343 -8.19 -20.94 -7.69
C ALA A 343 -9.05 -22.14 -7.31
N ALA A 344 -8.52 -23.06 -6.49
CA ALA A 344 -9.21 -24.29 -6.07
C ALA A 344 -10.23 -24.10 -4.94
N ALA A 345 -10.15 -22.99 -4.19
CA ALA A 345 -11.03 -22.71 -3.04
C ALA A 345 -11.79 -21.39 -3.24
N PRO A 346 -13.04 -21.38 -3.73
CA PRO A 346 -13.88 -20.21 -3.61
C PRO A 346 -14.06 -19.87 -2.12
N MET A 347 -14.04 -18.55 -1.79
CA MET A 347 -14.20 -18.10 -0.40
C MET A 347 -15.49 -18.69 0.19
N THR A 348 -15.37 -19.56 1.17
CA THR A 348 -16.49 -19.96 2.00
C THR A 348 -16.81 -18.77 2.91
N THR A 349 -17.84 -17.98 2.55
CA THR A 349 -18.48 -17.06 3.48
C THR A 349 -18.84 -17.85 4.74
N GLY A 350 -18.22 -17.48 5.86
CA GLY A 350 -18.31 -18.19 7.12
C GLY A 350 -19.74 -18.61 7.46
N ARG A 351 -19.92 -19.90 7.64
CA ARG A 351 -21.12 -20.42 8.30
C ARG A 351 -21.11 -19.92 9.74
N ASN A 352 -22.12 -19.12 10.07
CA ASN A 352 -22.50 -18.84 11.46
C ASN A 352 -22.71 -20.18 12.19
N THR A 353 -21.92 -20.43 13.19
CA THR A 353 -22.27 -21.30 14.32
C THR A 353 -22.01 -20.54 15.61
#